data_c68994d80e53c13dc405220560c6b2a2
#
_entry.id   c68994d80e53c13dc405220560c6b2a2
#
_cell.length_a   1.000
_cell.length_b   1.000
_cell.length_c   1.000
_cell.angle_alpha   90.00
_cell.angle_beta   90.00
_cell.angle_gamma   90.00
#
_symmetry.space_group_name_H-M   'P 1'
#
loop_
_entity.id
_entity.type
_entity.pdbx_description
1 polymer ?
#
loop_
_entity_poly.entity_id
_entity_poly.type
_entity_poly.pdbx_seq_one_letter_code
_entity_poly.pdbx_strand_id
1 'polypeptide(L)'
;MLLDLLELMDAFDRIFANVEPRLENADRQARIWVGNFRAVRRLLDTVLKKNNVAPIEAPDRIAIPGLHTVVETRESLDLSEGTILEETLCGYLWQGKVLRKALVVAVKN
;
A
#
# COMPACT_ATOMS: atom_id res chain seq x y z
N MET A 1 -19.30 -0.19 -3.60
CA MET A 1 -19.03 -0.81 -2.29
C MET A 1 -17.57 -1.20 -2.11
N LEU A 2 -16.96 -1.91 -3.08
CA LEU A 2 -15.56 -2.32 -2.94
C LEU A 2 -14.59 -1.13 -2.85
N LEU A 3 -14.79 -0.10 -3.65
CA LEU A 3 -13.95 1.12 -3.58
C LEU A 3 -14.07 1.81 -2.22
N ASP A 4 -15.25 1.77 -1.60
CA ASP A 4 -15.45 2.33 -0.27
C ASP A 4 -14.66 1.55 0.80
N LEU A 5 -14.58 0.22 0.66
CA LEU A 5 -13.78 -0.61 1.55
C LEU A 5 -12.28 -0.32 1.38
N LEU A 6 -11.85 0.00 0.16
CA LEU A 6 -10.45 0.40 -0.08
C LEU A 6 -10.14 1.74 0.58
N GLU A 7 -11.09 2.67 0.64
CA GLU A 7 -10.90 3.92 1.39
C GLU A 7 -10.68 3.64 2.88
N LEU A 8 -11.34 2.64 3.43
CA LEU A 8 -11.13 2.23 4.82
C LEU A 8 -9.71 1.66 5.00
N MET A 9 -9.23 0.84 4.06
CA MET A 9 -7.85 0.35 4.09
C MET A 9 -6.85 1.50 4.04
N ASP A 10 -7.10 2.49 3.19
CA ASP A 10 -6.24 3.68 3.07
C ASP A 10 -6.20 4.48 4.38
N ALA A 11 -7.33 4.57 5.08
CA ALA A 11 -7.40 5.23 6.38
C ALA A 11 -6.52 4.52 7.41
N PHE A 12 -6.54 3.19 7.45
CA PHE A 12 -5.64 2.41 8.30
C PHE A 12 -4.18 2.66 7.94
N ASP A 13 -3.85 2.63 6.64
CA ASP A 13 -2.47 2.84 6.19
C ASP A 13 -1.94 4.22 6.58
N ARG A 14 -2.78 5.27 6.49
CA ARG A 14 -2.41 6.62 6.94
C ARG A 14 -2.17 6.68 8.44
N ILE A 15 -3.04 6.03 9.22
CA ILE A 15 -2.89 6.00 10.68
C ILE A 15 -1.56 5.32 11.04
N PHE A 16 -1.25 4.18 10.44
CA PHE A 16 -0.01 3.47 10.75
C PHE A 16 1.23 4.24 10.29
N ALA A 17 1.16 4.91 9.15
CA ALA A 17 2.27 5.76 8.68
C ALA A 17 2.56 6.90 9.67
N ASN A 18 1.53 7.45 10.32
CA ASN A 18 1.69 8.50 11.33
C ASN A 18 2.20 7.96 12.66
N VAL A 19 1.78 6.77 13.04
CA VAL A 19 2.04 6.19 14.35
C VAL A 19 3.40 5.49 14.43
N GLU A 20 3.82 4.79 13.37
CA GLU A 20 5.06 3.99 13.39
C GLU A 20 6.30 4.75 13.83
N PRO A 21 6.58 5.97 13.34
CA PRO A 21 7.76 6.71 13.78
C PRO A 21 7.75 7.05 15.28
N ARG A 22 6.58 7.01 15.91
CA ARG A 22 6.40 7.35 17.34
C ARG A 22 6.44 6.13 18.25
N LEU A 23 6.46 4.92 17.69
CA LEU A 23 6.40 3.68 18.48
C LEU A 23 7.66 3.42 19.28
N GLU A 24 8.82 3.89 18.82
CA GLU A 24 10.07 3.72 19.54
C GLU A 24 10.03 4.36 20.93
N ASN A 25 9.33 5.49 21.06
CA ASN A 25 9.19 6.24 22.29
C ASN A 25 7.84 6.01 22.98
N ALA A 26 7.02 5.12 22.44
CA ALA A 26 5.71 4.82 23.01
C ALA A 26 5.82 3.84 24.18
N ASP A 27 4.91 3.98 25.13
CA ASP A 27 4.82 3.03 26.22
C ASP A 27 4.24 1.69 25.74
N ARG A 28 4.30 0.69 26.63
CA ARG A 28 3.83 -0.66 26.32
C ARG A 28 2.34 -0.68 25.95
N GLN A 29 1.53 0.09 26.65
CA GLN A 29 0.09 0.12 26.42
C GLN A 29 -0.26 0.68 25.03
N ALA A 30 0.40 1.75 24.62
CA ALA A 30 0.23 2.31 23.29
C ALA A 30 0.59 1.29 22.20
N ARG A 31 1.70 0.56 22.39
CA ARG A 31 2.11 -0.49 21.45
C ARG A 31 1.09 -1.62 21.35
N ILE A 32 0.48 -1.99 22.46
CA ILE A 32 -0.58 -3.03 22.49
C ILE A 32 -1.79 -2.55 21.69
N TRP A 33 -2.23 -1.31 21.87
CA TRP A 33 -3.36 -0.74 21.14
C TRP A 33 -3.09 -0.71 19.62
N VAL A 34 -1.90 -0.26 19.23
CA VAL A 34 -1.52 -0.24 17.80
C VAL A 34 -1.52 -1.67 17.25
N GLY A 35 -1.02 -2.64 18.01
CA GLY A 35 -1.05 -4.05 17.61
C GLY A 35 -2.47 -4.57 17.40
N ASN A 36 -3.42 -4.16 18.25
CA ASN A 36 -4.82 -4.53 18.11
C ASN A 36 -5.42 -3.94 16.82
N PHE A 37 -5.12 -2.69 16.50
CA PHE A 37 -5.58 -2.08 15.26
C PHE A 37 -4.95 -2.74 14.03
N ARG A 38 -3.70 -3.15 14.10
CA ARG A 38 -3.07 -3.91 13.01
C ARG A 38 -3.77 -5.24 12.77
N ALA A 39 -4.22 -5.89 13.84
CA ALA A 39 -4.99 -7.14 13.72
C ALA A 39 -6.32 -6.91 12.99
N VAL A 40 -7.00 -5.79 13.27
CA VAL A 40 -8.23 -5.42 12.54
C VAL A 40 -7.94 -5.18 11.06
N ARG A 41 -6.84 -4.51 10.75
CA ARG A 41 -6.45 -4.29 9.35
C ARG A 41 -6.18 -5.61 8.63
N ARG A 42 -5.50 -6.54 9.28
CA ARG A 42 -5.26 -7.88 8.70
C ARG A 42 -6.57 -8.63 8.45
N LEU A 43 -7.53 -8.48 9.36
CA LEU A 43 -8.85 -9.10 9.17
C LEU A 43 -9.56 -8.51 7.95
N LEU A 44 -9.51 -7.19 7.77
CA LEU A 44 -10.08 -6.54 6.60
C LEU A 44 -9.41 -7.03 5.31
N ASP A 45 -8.08 -7.15 5.31
CA ASP A 45 -7.34 -7.70 4.18
C ASP A 45 -7.79 -9.13 3.85
N THR A 46 -7.98 -9.95 4.88
CA THR A 46 -8.48 -11.32 4.72
C THR A 46 -9.89 -11.34 4.12
N VAL A 47 -10.77 -10.47 4.57
CA VAL A 47 -12.13 -10.36 4.04
C VAL A 47 -12.09 -9.94 2.56
N LEU A 48 -11.25 -8.99 2.19
CA LEU A 48 -11.09 -8.57 0.80
C LEU A 48 -10.60 -9.74 -0.06
N LYS A 49 -9.61 -10.50 0.40
CA LYS A 49 -9.08 -11.66 -0.32
C LYS A 49 -10.13 -12.74 -0.51
N LYS A 50 -10.98 -12.99 0.49
CA LYS A 50 -12.09 -13.94 0.37
C LYS A 50 -13.09 -13.51 -0.70
N ASN A 51 -13.19 -12.23 -1.00
CA ASN A 51 -14.07 -11.69 -2.02
C ASN A 51 -13.33 -11.40 -3.34
N ASN A 52 -12.18 -12.03 -3.53
CA ASN A 52 -11.35 -11.94 -4.74
C ASN A 52 -10.78 -10.55 -5.01
N VAL A 53 -10.58 -9.77 -3.95
CA VAL A 53 -9.90 -8.47 -4.01
C VAL A 53 -8.49 -8.65 -3.46
N ALA A 54 -7.49 -8.40 -4.28
CA ALA A 54 -6.09 -8.56 -3.90
C ALA A 54 -5.27 -7.32 -4.27
N PRO A 55 -4.26 -6.98 -3.47
CA PRO A 55 -3.39 -5.86 -3.81
C PRO A 55 -2.58 -6.17 -5.07
N ILE A 56 -2.30 -5.14 -5.86
CA ILE A 56 -1.41 -5.23 -7.02
C ILE A 56 0.01 -5.39 -6.50
N GLU A 57 0.70 -6.42 -6.99
CA GLU A 57 2.08 -6.69 -6.62
C GLU A 57 3.01 -6.42 -7.82
N ALA A 58 4.24 -6.01 -7.53
CA ALA A 58 5.29 -5.84 -8.50
C ALA A 58 6.52 -6.61 -7.98
N PRO A 59 6.62 -7.92 -8.28
CA PRO A 59 7.68 -8.77 -7.73
C PRO A 59 9.09 -8.25 -8.02
N ASP A 60 9.28 -7.66 -9.19
CA ASP A 60 10.58 -7.09 -9.60
C ASP A 60 10.75 -5.63 -9.18
N ARG A 61 9.77 -5.07 -8.49
CA ARG A 61 9.74 -3.66 -8.08
C ARG A 61 9.85 -2.68 -9.26
N ILE A 62 9.35 -3.08 -10.41
CA ILE A 62 9.29 -2.24 -11.62
C ILE A 62 7.84 -1.89 -11.89
N ALA A 63 7.57 -0.62 -12.16
CA ALA A 63 6.21 -0.17 -12.48
C ALA A 63 5.71 -0.87 -13.76
N ILE A 64 4.51 -1.42 -13.69
CA ILE A 64 3.89 -2.17 -14.79
C ILE A 64 2.81 -1.30 -15.42
N PRO A 65 2.92 -0.97 -16.73
CA PRO A 65 1.87 -0.21 -17.41
C PRO A 65 0.51 -0.92 -17.27
N GLY A 66 -0.52 -0.15 -16.99
CA GLY A 66 -1.86 -0.69 -16.77
C GLY A 66 -2.18 -1.07 -15.32
N LEU A 67 -1.16 -1.35 -14.49
CA LEU A 67 -1.31 -1.66 -13.07
C LEU A 67 -0.86 -0.52 -12.19
N HIS A 68 0.12 0.25 -12.62
CA HIS A 68 0.72 1.34 -11.88
C HIS A 68 0.57 2.66 -12.60
N THR A 69 0.37 3.73 -11.85
CA THR A 69 0.43 5.11 -12.36
C THR A 69 1.59 5.80 -11.66
N VAL A 70 2.55 6.29 -12.42
CA VAL A 70 3.69 7.03 -11.89
C VAL A 70 3.25 8.46 -11.66
N VAL A 71 3.19 8.88 -10.39
CA VAL A 71 2.74 10.23 -10.00
C VAL A 71 3.90 11.19 -9.76
N GLU A 72 5.09 10.65 -9.56
CA GLU A 72 6.32 11.43 -9.36
C GLU A 72 7.50 10.59 -9.83
N THR A 73 8.51 11.26 -10.38
CA THR A 73 9.75 10.59 -10.78
C THR A 73 10.92 11.17 -10.02
N ARG A 74 11.92 10.33 -9.78
CA ARG A 74 13.20 10.73 -9.17
C ARG A 74 14.35 10.07 -9.90
N GLU A 75 15.48 10.77 -9.97
CA GLU A 75 16.69 10.20 -10.53
C GLU A 75 17.37 9.26 -9.52
N SER A 76 18.00 8.23 -10.02
CA SER A 76 18.82 7.32 -9.22
C SER A 76 19.94 6.76 -10.07
N LEU A 77 21.17 6.84 -9.55
CA LEU A 77 22.34 6.27 -10.22
C LEU A 77 22.44 4.76 -10.00
N ASP A 78 21.82 4.25 -8.95
CA ASP A 78 21.97 2.86 -8.51
C ASP A 78 20.82 1.97 -8.98
N LEU A 79 19.70 2.55 -9.35
CA LEU A 79 18.49 1.80 -9.69
C LEU A 79 18.11 2.03 -11.16
N SER A 80 17.58 0.99 -11.78
CA SER A 80 17.14 1.05 -13.17
C SER A 80 15.87 1.90 -13.32
N GLU A 81 15.68 2.45 -14.51
CA GLU A 81 14.49 3.22 -14.85
C GLU A 81 13.23 2.38 -14.64
N GLY A 82 12.20 3.00 -14.09
CA GLY A 82 10.94 2.34 -13.78
C GLY A 82 10.90 1.66 -12.42
N THR A 83 12.02 1.61 -11.68
CA THR A 83 12.04 1.04 -10.34
C THR A 83 11.11 1.83 -9.41
N ILE A 84 10.24 1.13 -8.69
CA ILE A 84 9.33 1.73 -7.72
C ILE A 84 10.11 2.08 -6.45
N LEU A 85 10.15 3.37 -6.13
CA LEU A 85 10.79 3.87 -4.91
C LEU A 85 9.81 3.90 -3.74
N GLU A 86 8.56 4.21 -4.02
CA GLU A 86 7.52 4.38 -3.01
C GLU A 86 6.16 4.11 -3.63
N GLU A 87 5.28 3.45 -2.89
CA GLU A 87 3.88 3.30 -3.24
C GLU A 87 3.08 4.29 -2.41
N THR A 88 2.45 5.28 -3.04
CA THR A 88 1.69 6.31 -2.34
C THR A 88 0.23 5.93 -2.14
N LEU A 89 -0.29 5.04 -2.98
CA LEU A 89 -1.62 4.49 -2.86
C LEU A 89 -1.60 3.06 -3.38
N CYS A 90 -2.06 2.12 -2.57
CA CYS A 90 -2.11 0.71 -2.97
C CYS A 90 -3.15 0.48 -4.05
N GLY A 91 -2.77 -0.19 -5.13
CA GLY A 91 -3.71 -0.63 -6.16
C GLY A 91 -4.31 -1.98 -5.82
N TYR A 92 -5.47 -2.26 -6.39
CA TYR A 92 -6.18 -3.52 -6.14
C TYR A 92 -6.76 -4.10 -7.42
N LEU A 93 -6.75 -5.43 -7.47
CA LEU A 93 -7.43 -6.23 -8.48
C LEU A 93 -8.68 -6.87 -7.87
N TRP A 94 -9.74 -6.95 -8.66
CA TRP A 94 -10.94 -7.71 -8.30
C TRP A 94 -11.22 -8.72 -9.40
N GLN A 95 -11.21 -9.99 -9.03
CA GLN A 95 -11.39 -11.08 -9.99
C GLN A 95 -10.42 -10.96 -11.19
N GLY A 96 -9.19 -10.56 -10.91
CA GLY A 96 -8.16 -10.38 -11.93
C GLY A 96 -8.22 -9.10 -12.75
N LYS A 97 -9.21 -8.25 -12.50
CA LYS A 97 -9.36 -6.96 -13.18
C LYS A 97 -8.93 -5.81 -12.28
N VAL A 98 -8.39 -4.75 -12.87
CA VAL A 98 -7.97 -3.59 -12.10
C VAL A 98 -9.19 -2.88 -11.52
N LEU A 99 -9.30 -2.86 -10.19
CA LEU A 99 -10.30 -2.08 -9.48
C LEU A 99 -9.83 -0.63 -9.32
N ARG A 100 -8.58 -0.46 -8.97
CA ARG A 100 -7.88 0.84 -9.03
C ARG A 100 -6.37 0.57 -9.18
N LYS A 101 -5.69 1.43 -9.91
CA LYS A 101 -4.24 1.33 -10.11
C LYS A 101 -3.48 1.76 -8.86
N ALA A 102 -2.30 1.21 -8.66
CA ALA A 102 -1.37 1.69 -7.65
C ALA A 102 -0.76 3.01 -8.11
N LEU A 103 -0.60 3.95 -7.17
CA LEU A 103 0.10 5.21 -7.41
C LEU A 103 1.50 5.09 -6.84
N VAL A 104 2.51 5.33 -7.66
CA VAL A 104 3.90 5.10 -7.28
C VAL A 104 4.81 6.26 -7.64
N VAL A 105 5.90 6.36 -6.89
CA VAL A 105 7.06 7.19 -7.24
C VAL A 105 8.09 6.25 -7.86
N ALA A 106 8.57 6.55 -9.04
CA ALA A 106 9.47 5.68 -9.78
C ALA A 106 10.71 6.40 -10.29
N VAL A 107 11.73 5.62 -10.61
CA VAL A 107 12.98 6.14 -11.16
C VAL A 107 12.79 6.52 -12.62
N LYS A 108 13.25 7.73 -12.97
CA LYS A 108 13.40 8.19 -14.35
C LYS A 108 14.75 8.88 -14.49
N ASN A 109 15.65 8.24 -15.19
CA ASN A 109 17.01 8.74 -15.43
C ASN A 109 17.10 9.48 -16.75
#